data_b9bcbff0afd6bfb20acff63d95c22fa5
#
_entry.id   b9bcbff0afd6bfb20acff63d95c22fa5
#
_cell.length_a   1.000
_cell.length_b   1.000
_cell.length_c   1.000
_cell.angle_alpha   90.00
_cell.angle_beta   90.00
_cell.angle_gamma   90.00
#
_symmetry.space_group_name_H-M   'P 1'
#
loop_
_entity.id
_entity.type
_entity.pdbx_description
1 polymer ?
#
loop_
_entity_poly.entity_id
_entity_poly.type
_entity_poly.pdbx_seq_one_letter_code
_entity_poly.pdbx_strand_id
1 'polypeptide(L)'
;MTDAGSRAASGAEGAAAAAARPGVSTPSGVDPIVVEGVTKRFGDFRALDGIDLRIRQGDFFALLGPNGAGKTTLISIIAGLAHASSGRVSVMGHDVVKAYRRARASLGVVPQELVFDPFFTVRETLRITAGYYGVRGADAWIDEVLEGLGLTDKAESNMRALSGGMKRRVMVAQALIHRPSVIVLDEPTAGVDIELRQSLWRFVRKL
;
A
#
# COMPACT_ATOMS: atom_id res chain seq x y z
N MET A 1 46.14 25.73 27.98
CA MET A 1 45.88 24.34 28.42
C MET A 1 44.46 24.33 28.96
N THR A 2 43.54 23.75 28.38
CA THR A 2 43.31 22.49 27.71
C THR A 2 42.18 22.59 26.71
N ASP A 3 42.41 22.00 25.63
CA ASP A 3 41.60 21.61 24.51
C ASP A 3 40.29 20.94 24.93
N ALA A 4 39.18 21.29 24.29
CA ALA A 4 37.91 20.60 24.32
C ALA A 4 37.39 20.48 22.91
N GLY A 5 37.67 19.31 22.35
CA GLY A 5 37.39 18.92 21.00
C GLY A 5 35.95 19.01 20.57
N SER A 6 35.80 19.53 19.40
CA SER A 6 34.72 19.34 18.46
C SER A 6 34.36 17.85 18.30
N ARG A 7 33.13 17.45 18.61
CA ARG A 7 32.51 16.23 18.08
C ARG A 7 31.38 16.63 17.15
N ALA A 8 31.72 16.60 15.90
CA ALA A 8 30.74 16.62 14.82
C ALA A 8 29.79 15.43 14.98
N ALA A 9 28.51 15.70 14.98
CA ALA A 9 27.45 14.71 14.86
C ALA A 9 27.50 14.12 13.45
N SER A 10 27.89 12.86 13.34
CA SER A 10 27.77 12.08 12.13
C SER A 10 26.28 11.89 11.83
N GLY A 11 25.85 12.44 10.71
CA GLY A 11 24.49 12.29 10.20
C GLY A 11 24.14 10.83 9.96
N ALA A 12 22.92 10.47 10.34
CA ALA A 12 22.34 9.17 10.13
C ALA A 12 22.20 8.87 8.63
N GLU A 13 23.09 8.06 8.11
CA GLU A 13 22.89 7.31 6.87
C GLU A 13 21.90 6.17 7.16
N GLY A 14 20.64 6.47 6.96
CA GLY A 14 19.53 5.52 7.01
C GLY A 14 18.83 5.46 5.67
N ALA A 15 19.57 5.19 4.59
CA ALA A 15 18.94 4.92 3.31
C ALA A 15 18.19 3.57 3.39
N ALA A 16 16.88 3.60 3.10
CA ALA A 16 16.09 2.39 2.97
C ALA A 16 16.65 1.54 1.82
N ALA A 17 17.19 0.36 2.13
CA ALA A 17 17.68 -0.57 1.13
C ALA A 17 16.52 -1.33 0.49
N ALA A 18 16.40 -1.26 -0.82
CA ALA A 18 15.42 -2.00 -1.61
C ALA A 18 16.04 -3.32 -2.06
N ALA A 19 15.48 -4.46 -1.61
CA ALA A 19 15.88 -5.78 -2.05
C ALA A 19 14.88 -6.33 -3.09
N ALA A 20 15.29 -6.37 -4.36
CA ALA A 20 14.53 -6.99 -5.44
C ALA A 20 14.98 -8.44 -5.66
N ARG A 21 14.01 -9.38 -5.79
CA ARG A 21 14.29 -10.73 -6.32
C ARG A 21 14.03 -10.73 -7.83
N PRO A 22 14.83 -11.47 -8.64
CA PRO A 22 14.60 -11.53 -10.08
C PRO A 22 13.29 -12.25 -10.37
N GLY A 23 12.30 -11.53 -10.88
CA GLY A 23 11.03 -12.06 -11.34
C GLY A 23 11.05 -12.38 -12.82
N VAL A 24 10.23 -13.31 -13.24
CA VAL A 24 10.03 -13.72 -14.63
C VAL A 24 9.48 -12.54 -15.43
N SER A 25 10.21 -12.12 -16.45
CA SER A 25 9.83 -11.00 -17.32
C SER A 25 8.72 -11.42 -18.28
N THR A 26 7.54 -10.85 -18.12
CA THR A 26 6.52 -10.77 -19.17
C THR A 26 6.58 -9.39 -19.83
N PRO A 27 6.55 -9.28 -21.15
CA PRO A 27 6.71 -8.00 -21.84
C PRO A 27 5.38 -7.27 -21.95
N SER A 28 5.04 -6.48 -20.96
CA SER A 28 4.12 -5.38 -21.13
C SER A 28 4.82 -4.11 -20.68
N GLY A 29 5.01 -3.19 -21.63
CA GLY A 29 5.97 -2.11 -21.57
C GLY A 29 5.71 -0.99 -20.56
N VAL A 30 4.98 -1.22 -19.47
CA VAL A 30 4.70 -0.20 -18.44
C VAL A 30 5.03 -0.77 -17.07
N ASP A 31 5.99 -0.17 -16.38
CA ASP A 31 6.29 -0.53 -15.00
C ASP A 31 5.14 -0.09 -14.07
N PRO A 32 4.63 -0.99 -13.22
CA PRO A 32 3.53 -0.69 -12.29
C PRO A 32 3.78 0.47 -11.35
N ILE A 33 4.99 0.62 -10.84
CA ILE A 33 5.38 1.77 -10.00
C ILE A 33 6.73 2.28 -10.49
N VAL A 34 6.79 3.59 -10.75
CA VAL A 34 8.02 4.32 -11.05
C VAL A 34 8.10 5.54 -10.14
N VAL A 35 9.22 5.68 -9.44
CA VAL A 35 9.57 6.80 -8.57
C VAL A 35 10.86 7.39 -9.10
N GLU A 36 10.89 8.69 -9.38
CA GLU A 36 12.03 9.37 -10.00
C GLU A 36 12.43 10.58 -9.17
N GLY A 37 13.61 10.54 -8.55
CA GLY A 37 14.23 11.61 -7.80
C GLY A 37 13.34 12.20 -6.69
N VAL A 38 12.51 11.37 -6.04
CA VAL A 38 11.51 11.85 -5.08
C VAL A 38 12.16 12.33 -3.81
N THR A 39 11.88 13.58 -3.45
CA THR A 39 12.21 14.14 -2.14
C THR A 39 10.94 14.48 -1.36
N LYS A 40 11.03 14.43 -0.03
CA LYS A 40 9.96 14.91 0.86
C LYS A 40 10.55 15.61 2.07
N ARG A 41 10.10 16.83 2.28
CA ARG A 41 10.46 17.64 3.46
C ARG A 41 9.22 17.99 4.27
N PHE A 42 9.37 18.01 5.58
CA PHE A 42 8.41 18.51 6.55
C PHE A 42 9.14 19.58 7.37
N GLY A 43 8.96 20.86 7.01
CA GLY A 43 9.81 21.94 7.52
C GLY A 43 11.28 21.66 7.20
N ASP A 44 12.13 21.62 8.22
CA ASP A 44 13.56 21.33 8.07
C ASP A 44 13.90 19.85 8.01
N PHE A 45 12.96 18.97 8.41
CA PHE A 45 13.15 17.52 8.39
C PHE A 45 12.99 16.97 6.97
N ARG A 46 14.01 16.25 6.48
CA ARG A 46 13.98 15.56 5.19
C ARG A 46 13.63 14.09 5.40
N ALA A 47 12.41 13.74 5.06
CA ALA A 47 11.90 12.37 5.20
C ALA A 47 12.30 11.46 4.03
N LEU A 48 12.43 12.01 2.81
CA LEU A 48 12.92 11.32 1.62
C LEU A 48 13.93 12.21 0.91
N ASP A 49 15.01 11.61 0.39
CA ASP A 49 16.11 12.32 -0.25
C ASP A 49 16.50 11.67 -1.58
N GLY A 50 15.88 12.13 -2.67
CA GLY A 50 16.21 11.70 -4.04
C GLY A 50 15.96 10.21 -4.28
N ILE A 51 14.80 9.69 -3.89
CA ILE A 51 14.49 8.28 -4.03
C ILE A 51 14.15 7.95 -5.47
N ASP A 52 14.85 6.96 -6.02
CA ASP A 52 14.56 6.31 -7.29
C ASP A 52 14.15 4.86 -7.03
N LEU A 53 13.01 4.45 -7.61
CA LEU A 53 12.48 3.09 -7.47
C LEU A 53 11.68 2.72 -8.72
N ARG A 54 11.91 1.51 -9.20
CA ARG A 54 11.16 0.96 -10.33
C ARG A 54 10.75 -0.47 -10.00
N ILE A 55 9.45 -0.72 -9.98
CA ILE A 55 8.86 -2.05 -9.75
C ILE A 55 8.31 -2.54 -11.07
N ARG A 56 8.68 -3.74 -11.47
CA ARG A 56 8.26 -4.35 -12.73
C ARG A 56 6.97 -5.15 -12.54
N GLN A 57 6.27 -5.40 -13.63
CA GLN A 57 5.07 -6.23 -13.59
C GLN A 57 5.40 -7.64 -13.11
N GLY A 58 4.56 -8.15 -12.20
CA GLY A 58 4.74 -9.46 -11.59
C GLY A 58 5.76 -9.50 -10.44
N ASP A 59 6.47 -8.40 -10.17
CA ASP A 59 7.39 -8.33 -9.04
C ASP A 59 6.63 -8.35 -7.71
N PHE A 60 7.19 -9.12 -6.79
CA PHE A 60 6.90 -9.01 -5.38
C PHE A 60 8.00 -8.18 -4.71
N PHE A 61 7.68 -6.95 -4.39
CA PHE A 61 8.62 -5.98 -3.84
C PHE A 61 8.37 -5.72 -2.36
N ALA A 62 9.41 -5.73 -1.54
CA ALA A 62 9.32 -5.38 -0.12
C ALA A 62 10.21 -4.17 0.18
N LEU A 63 9.61 -3.14 0.79
CA LEU A 63 10.33 -1.98 1.29
C LEU A 63 10.76 -2.23 2.74
N LEU A 64 12.04 -2.45 2.95
CA LEU A 64 12.62 -2.75 4.26
C LEU A 64 13.40 -1.55 4.78
N GLY A 65 13.40 -1.38 6.10
CA GLY A 65 14.16 -0.34 6.78
C GLY A 65 13.66 -0.09 8.20
N PRO A 66 14.43 0.61 9.03
CA PRO A 66 14.04 0.93 10.40
C PRO A 66 12.81 1.86 10.45
N ASN A 67 12.22 2.01 11.63
CA ASN A 67 11.18 3.01 11.84
C ASN A 67 11.75 4.41 11.60
N GLY A 68 10.98 5.27 10.93
CA GLY A 68 11.44 6.60 10.55
C GLY A 68 12.26 6.66 9.24
N ALA A 69 12.55 5.53 8.57
CA ALA A 69 13.27 5.50 7.29
C ALA A 69 12.47 6.05 6.08
N GLY A 70 11.31 6.65 6.31
CA GLY A 70 10.50 7.23 5.23
C GLY A 70 9.60 6.25 4.47
N LYS A 71 9.51 4.96 4.87
CA LYS A 71 8.69 3.95 4.19
C LYS A 71 7.23 4.37 4.01
N THR A 72 6.55 4.67 5.11
CA THR A 72 5.15 5.13 5.10
C THR A 72 4.98 6.44 4.33
N THR A 73 5.98 7.33 4.38
CA THR A 73 5.97 8.58 3.58
C THR A 73 6.01 8.27 2.08
N LEU A 74 6.87 7.36 1.65
CA LEU A 74 6.97 6.95 0.24
C LEU A 74 5.66 6.26 -0.21
N ILE A 75 5.14 5.34 0.61
CA ILE A 75 3.86 4.67 0.35
C ILE A 75 2.73 5.69 0.23
N SER A 76 2.66 6.67 1.12
CA SER A 76 1.65 7.75 1.09
C SER A 76 1.74 8.59 -0.18
N ILE A 77 2.95 8.84 -0.70
CA ILE A 77 3.14 9.56 -1.97
C ILE A 77 2.72 8.68 -3.16
N ILE A 78 3.08 7.41 -3.19
CA ILE A 78 2.64 6.45 -4.22
C ILE A 78 1.11 6.33 -4.23
N ALA A 79 0.48 6.30 -3.05
CA ALA A 79 -0.97 6.26 -2.88
C ALA A 79 -1.68 7.59 -3.25
N GLY A 80 -0.92 8.66 -3.49
CA GLY A 80 -1.46 10.00 -3.73
C GLY A 80 -2.14 10.61 -2.50
N LEU A 81 -1.79 10.15 -1.30
CA LEU A 81 -2.25 10.70 -0.02
C LEU A 81 -1.36 11.85 0.46
N ALA A 82 -0.12 11.91 -0.01
CA ALA A 82 0.82 12.98 0.24
C ALA A 82 1.49 13.43 -1.07
N HIS A 83 1.90 14.70 -1.12
CA HIS A 83 2.65 15.24 -2.25
C HIS A 83 4.16 15.15 -1.98
N ALA A 84 4.92 14.76 -3.00
CA ALA A 84 6.38 14.92 -2.98
C ALA A 84 6.76 16.40 -2.94
N SER A 85 7.91 16.75 -2.35
CA SER A 85 8.46 18.09 -2.43
C SER A 85 9.13 18.33 -3.79
N SER A 86 9.74 17.30 -4.36
CA SER A 86 10.25 17.26 -5.75
C SER A 86 10.29 15.83 -6.27
N GLY A 87 10.56 15.67 -7.55
CA GLY A 87 10.54 14.38 -8.22
C GLY A 87 9.16 14.01 -8.75
N ARG A 88 9.02 12.78 -9.22
CA ARG A 88 7.79 12.27 -9.83
C ARG A 88 7.50 10.85 -9.42
N VAL A 89 6.21 10.53 -9.28
CA VAL A 89 5.73 9.16 -9.07
C VAL A 89 4.65 8.85 -10.09
N SER A 90 4.70 7.65 -10.67
CA SER A 90 3.63 7.13 -11.52
C SER A 90 3.24 5.71 -11.12
N VAL A 91 1.95 5.40 -11.29
CA VAL A 91 1.35 4.07 -11.10
C VAL A 91 0.70 3.67 -12.42
N MET A 92 1.08 2.52 -12.96
CA MET A 92 0.64 2.04 -14.28
C MET A 92 0.78 3.11 -15.37
N GLY A 93 1.91 3.86 -15.35
CA GLY A 93 2.18 4.97 -16.26
C GLY A 93 1.40 6.26 -16.00
N HIS A 94 0.54 6.29 -14.97
CA HIS A 94 -0.24 7.46 -14.60
C HIS A 94 0.41 8.23 -13.45
N ASP A 95 0.74 9.50 -13.70
CA ASP A 95 1.29 10.39 -12.68
C ASP A 95 0.28 10.54 -11.50
N VAL A 96 0.75 10.29 -10.27
CA VAL A 96 -0.11 10.25 -9.08
C VAL A 96 -0.71 11.61 -8.70
N VAL A 97 -0.20 12.71 -9.26
CA VAL A 97 -0.72 14.07 -9.06
C VAL A 97 -1.57 14.51 -10.25
N LYS A 98 -1.02 14.45 -11.47
CA LYS A 98 -1.67 14.98 -12.68
C LYS A 98 -2.80 14.08 -13.18
N ALA A 99 -2.64 12.76 -13.04
CA ALA A 99 -3.59 11.74 -13.48
C ALA A 99 -4.12 10.90 -12.30
N TYR A 100 -4.30 11.53 -11.14
CA TYR A 100 -4.57 10.87 -9.86
C TYR A 100 -5.74 9.88 -9.88
N ARG A 101 -6.82 10.17 -10.64
CA ARG A 101 -7.97 9.26 -10.73
C ARG A 101 -7.60 7.92 -11.36
N ARG A 102 -6.80 7.94 -12.45
CA ARG A 102 -6.33 6.72 -13.12
C ARG A 102 -5.30 5.98 -12.28
N ALA A 103 -4.36 6.71 -11.67
CA ALA A 103 -3.37 6.13 -10.76
C ALA A 103 -4.06 5.40 -9.58
N ARG A 104 -5.03 6.04 -8.92
CA ARG A 104 -5.78 5.44 -7.80
C ARG A 104 -6.68 4.28 -8.23
N ALA A 105 -7.27 4.33 -9.42
CA ALA A 105 -8.08 3.23 -9.94
C ALA A 105 -7.23 1.96 -10.20
N SER A 106 -5.93 2.11 -10.40
CA SER A 106 -4.99 1.00 -10.61
C SER A 106 -4.31 0.52 -9.33
N LEU A 107 -4.58 1.17 -8.18
CA LEU A 107 -3.85 0.95 -6.93
C LEU A 107 -4.79 0.59 -5.78
N GLY A 108 -4.58 -0.57 -5.17
CA GLY A 108 -5.17 -0.94 -3.89
C GLY A 108 -4.18 -0.67 -2.75
N VAL A 109 -4.60 0.05 -1.72
CA VAL A 109 -3.75 0.38 -0.57
C VAL A 109 -4.36 -0.14 0.71
N VAL A 110 -3.58 -0.88 1.48
CA VAL A 110 -3.95 -1.32 2.82
C VAL A 110 -3.06 -0.57 3.82
N PRO A 111 -3.60 0.44 4.52
CA PRO A 111 -2.83 1.25 5.46
C PRO A 111 -2.45 0.44 6.71
N GLN A 112 -1.46 0.93 7.45
CA GLN A 112 -1.02 0.33 8.70
C GLN A 112 -2.12 0.36 9.78
N GLU A 113 -2.79 1.51 9.91
CA GLU A 113 -3.83 1.70 10.91
C GLU A 113 -5.16 1.06 10.49
N LEU A 114 -5.91 0.53 11.49
CA LEU A 114 -7.25 0.00 11.28
C LEU A 114 -8.26 1.14 11.17
N VAL A 115 -8.57 1.55 9.95
CA VAL A 115 -9.61 2.55 9.66
C VAL A 115 -10.86 1.84 9.16
N PHE A 116 -11.97 1.98 9.88
CA PHE A 116 -13.26 1.40 9.49
C PHE A 116 -14.43 2.26 9.99
N ASP A 117 -15.53 2.24 9.25
CA ASP A 117 -16.78 2.82 9.71
C ASP A 117 -17.53 1.79 10.58
N PRO A 118 -17.86 2.14 11.84
CA PRO A 118 -18.47 1.22 12.76
C PRO A 118 -19.97 0.97 12.52
N PHE A 119 -20.60 1.69 11.60
CA PHE A 119 -22.05 1.65 11.40
C PHE A 119 -22.48 0.65 10.33
N PHE A 120 -21.58 0.24 9.45
CA PHE A 120 -21.87 -0.67 8.36
C PHE A 120 -21.49 -2.11 8.64
N THR A 121 -22.16 -3.03 7.95
CA THR A 121 -21.74 -4.43 7.87
C THR A 121 -20.53 -4.55 6.93
N VAL A 122 -19.87 -5.71 6.95
CA VAL A 122 -18.75 -6.01 6.06
C VAL A 122 -19.18 -5.85 4.59
N ARG A 123 -20.31 -6.44 4.20
CA ARG A 123 -20.84 -6.38 2.84
C ARG A 123 -21.18 -4.95 2.41
N GLU A 124 -21.85 -4.20 3.26
CA GLU A 124 -22.16 -2.79 2.99
C GLU A 124 -20.89 -1.97 2.79
N THR A 125 -19.88 -2.17 3.65
CA THR A 125 -18.57 -1.51 3.51
C THR A 125 -17.94 -1.78 2.15
N LEU A 126 -17.99 -3.03 1.66
CA LEU A 126 -17.44 -3.39 0.35
C LEU A 126 -18.27 -2.84 -0.80
N ARG A 127 -19.61 -2.81 -0.69
CA ARG A 127 -20.50 -2.17 -1.69
C ARG A 127 -20.25 -0.67 -1.79
N ILE A 128 -20.11 0.01 -0.66
CA ILE A 128 -19.78 1.45 -0.61
C ILE A 128 -18.42 1.68 -1.29
N THR A 129 -17.42 0.87 -0.96
CA THR A 129 -16.10 0.96 -1.60
C THR A 129 -16.18 0.74 -3.11
N ALA A 130 -16.91 -0.29 -3.56
CA ALA A 130 -17.16 -0.53 -4.98
C ALA A 130 -17.80 0.68 -5.68
N GLY A 131 -18.77 1.32 -5.00
CA GLY A 131 -19.42 2.53 -5.47
C GLY A 131 -18.46 3.71 -5.66
N TYR A 132 -17.52 3.94 -4.76
CA TYR A 132 -16.49 4.98 -4.89
C TYR A 132 -15.60 4.80 -6.14
N TYR A 133 -15.36 3.58 -6.55
CA TYR A 133 -14.59 3.26 -7.75
C TYR A 133 -15.48 3.09 -9.00
N GLY A 134 -16.80 3.27 -8.88
CA GLY A 134 -17.74 3.14 -10.00
C GLY A 134 -17.95 1.69 -10.47
N VAL A 135 -17.63 0.70 -9.65
CA VAL A 135 -17.84 -0.72 -9.95
C VAL A 135 -19.31 -1.04 -9.80
N ARG A 136 -19.98 -1.41 -10.89
CA ARG A 136 -21.40 -1.80 -10.91
C ARG A 136 -21.53 -3.31 -10.84
N GLY A 137 -22.59 -3.81 -10.18
CA GLY A 137 -22.88 -5.24 -10.09
C GLY A 137 -21.79 -6.02 -9.35
N ALA A 138 -21.19 -5.41 -8.31
CA ALA A 138 -20.03 -5.96 -7.61
C ALA A 138 -20.35 -7.16 -6.71
N ASP A 139 -21.63 -7.55 -6.51
CA ASP A 139 -22.01 -8.54 -5.48
C ASP A 139 -21.33 -9.89 -5.66
N ALA A 140 -21.32 -10.42 -6.88
CA ALA A 140 -20.64 -11.70 -7.15
C ALA A 140 -19.12 -11.62 -6.86
N TRP A 141 -18.51 -10.50 -7.19
CA TRP A 141 -17.09 -10.26 -6.90
C TRP A 141 -16.85 -10.05 -5.39
N ILE A 142 -17.75 -9.37 -4.69
CA ILE A 142 -17.72 -9.23 -3.24
C ILE A 142 -17.76 -10.61 -2.58
N ASP A 143 -18.65 -11.51 -3.04
CA ASP A 143 -18.74 -12.87 -2.52
C ASP A 143 -17.43 -13.66 -2.72
N GLU A 144 -16.82 -13.55 -3.89
CA GLU A 144 -15.53 -14.18 -4.19
C GLU A 144 -14.40 -13.65 -3.29
N VAL A 145 -14.35 -12.33 -3.07
CA VAL A 145 -13.37 -11.69 -2.19
C VAL A 145 -13.59 -12.11 -0.74
N LEU A 146 -14.84 -12.15 -0.27
CA LEU A 146 -15.19 -12.59 1.09
C LEU A 146 -14.80 -14.05 1.31
N GLU A 147 -15.07 -14.94 0.35
CA GLU A 147 -14.67 -16.34 0.41
C GLU A 147 -13.13 -16.46 0.45
N GLY A 148 -12.44 -15.79 -0.48
CA GLY A 148 -10.98 -15.83 -0.58
C GLY A 148 -10.25 -15.35 0.68
N LEU A 149 -10.88 -14.47 1.46
CA LEU A 149 -10.34 -13.92 2.71
C LEU A 149 -10.94 -14.56 3.98
N GLY A 150 -11.79 -15.59 3.85
CA GLY A 150 -12.43 -16.28 4.97
C GLY A 150 -13.34 -15.36 5.80
N LEU A 151 -14.14 -14.55 5.12
CA LEU A 151 -15.08 -13.58 5.70
C LEU A 151 -16.54 -13.88 5.36
N THR A 152 -16.85 -14.95 4.66
CA THR A 152 -18.22 -15.30 4.21
C THR A 152 -19.21 -15.29 5.35
N ASP A 153 -18.89 -15.98 6.47
CA ASP A 153 -19.76 -16.06 7.66
C ASP A 153 -19.91 -14.73 8.40
N LYS A 154 -19.13 -13.73 8.05
CA LYS A 154 -19.11 -12.41 8.65
C LYS A 154 -19.60 -11.31 7.72
N ALA A 155 -20.05 -11.67 6.53
CA ALA A 155 -20.50 -10.71 5.52
C ALA A 155 -21.55 -9.73 6.06
N GLU A 156 -22.52 -10.22 6.81
CA GLU A 156 -23.61 -9.43 7.40
C GLU A 156 -23.31 -8.95 8.84
N SER A 157 -22.11 -9.25 9.37
CA SER A 157 -21.71 -8.79 10.69
C SER A 157 -21.31 -7.31 10.64
N ASN A 158 -21.68 -6.57 11.69
CA ASN A 158 -21.24 -5.18 11.84
C ASN A 158 -19.73 -5.11 12.07
N MET A 159 -19.07 -4.11 11.52
CA MET A 159 -17.63 -3.89 11.63
C MET A 159 -17.13 -3.83 13.10
N ARG A 160 -17.96 -3.36 14.04
CA ARG A 160 -17.62 -3.33 15.48
C ARG A 160 -17.42 -4.71 16.07
N ALA A 161 -18.22 -5.68 15.62
CA ALA A 161 -18.24 -7.03 16.17
C ALA A 161 -17.03 -7.89 15.73
N LEU A 162 -16.20 -7.38 14.80
CA LEU A 162 -15.08 -8.11 14.25
C LEU A 162 -13.84 -8.00 15.16
N SER A 163 -13.05 -9.08 15.21
CA SER A 163 -11.70 -9.05 15.77
C SER A 163 -10.77 -8.13 14.96
N GLY A 164 -9.64 -7.71 15.52
CA GLY A 164 -8.64 -6.91 14.81
C GLY A 164 -8.15 -7.57 13.53
N GLY A 165 -7.90 -8.89 13.57
CA GLY A 165 -7.50 -9.65 12.38
C GLY A 165 -8.59 -9.69 11.30
N MET A 166 -9.87 -9.84 11.68
CA MET A 166 -10.99 -9.78 10.74
C MET A 166 -11.13 -8.39 10.12
N LYS A 167 -11.01 -7.32 10.92
CA LYS A 167 -11.00 -5.94 10.41
C LYS A 167 -9.90 -5.73 9.40
N ARG A 168 -8.70 -6.27 9.66
CA ARG A 168 -7.58 -6.22 8.71
C ARG A 168 -7.91 -6.94 7.40
N ARG A 169 -8.56 -8.11 7.46
CA ARG A 169 -9.04 -8.82 6.25
C ARG A 169 -10.04 -8.00 5.46
N VAL A 170 -10.96 -7.30 6.14
CA VAL A 170 -11.93 -6.40 5.45
C VAL A 170 -11.20 -5.23 4.76
N MET A 171 -10.17 -4.64 5.37
CA MET A 171 -9.38 -3.60 4.71
C MET A 171 -8.66 -4.11 3.47
N VAL A 172 -8.16 -5.34 3.51
CA VAL A 172 -7.60 -6.02 2.33
C VAL A 172 -8.69 -6.23 1.27
N ALA A 173 -9.90 -6.68 1.67
CA ALA A 173 -11.04 -6.82 0.76
C ALA A 173 -11.39 -5.48 0.08
N GLN A 174 -11.44 -4.37 0.84
CA GLN A 174 -11.68 -3.04 0.29
C GLN A 174 -10.63 -2.64 -0.75
N ALA A 175 -9.34 -2.93 -0.48
CA ALA A 175 -8.26 -2.65 -1.42
C ALA A 175 -8.35 -3.47 -2.71
N LEU A 176 -9.02 -4.62 -2.71
CA LEU A 176 -9.18 -5.53 -3.86
C LEU A 176 -10.46 -5.29 -4.66
N ILE A 177 -11.46 -4.60 -4.08
CA ILE A 177 -12.81 -4.58 -4.61
C ILE A 177 -12.91 -3.97 -6.02
N HIS A 178 -12.04 -3.03 -6.36
CA HIS A 178 -11.99 -2.40 -7.67
C HIS A 178 -11.00 -3.09 -8.65
N ARG A 179 -10.50 -4.29 -8.30
CA ARG A 179 -9.57 -5.09 -9.10
C ARG A 179 -8.31 -4.32 -9.53
N PRO A 180 -7.55 -3.76 -8.60
CA PRO A 180 -6.38 -2.95 -8.93
C PRO A 180 -5.27 -3.81 -9.56
N SER A 181 -4.47 -3.20 -10.43
CA SER A 181 -3.28 -3.84 -11.01
C SER A 181 -2.08 -3.86 -10.05
N VAL A 182 -2.12 -3.03 -9.01
CA VAL A 182 -1.05 -2.89 -8.01
C VAL A 182 -1.66 -2.90 -6.62
N ILE A 183 -1.06 -3.67 -5.71
CA ILE A 183 -1.46 -3.70 -4.29
C ILE A 183 -0.28 -3.27 -3.45
N VAL A 184 -0.50 -2.28 -2.59
CA VAL A 184 0.47 -1.80 -1.61
C VAL A 184 -0.03 -2.08 -0.20
N LEU A 185 0.81 -2.74 0.58
CA LEU A 185 0.54 -3.06 1.98
C LEU A 185 1.54 -2.29 2.84
N ASP A 186 1.07 -1.40 3.71
CA ASP A 186 1.91 -0.72 4.68
C ASP A 186 2.00 -1.56 5.96
N GLU A 187 3.21 -2.04 6.28
CA GLU A 187 3.49 -2.95 7.41
C GLU A 187 2.54 -4.16 7.51
N PRO A 188 2.51 -5.04 6.51
CA PRO A 188 1.57 -6.17 6.48
C PRO A 188 1.79 -7.17 7.62
N THR A 189 2.87 -7.03 8.39
CA THR A 189 3.28 -7.97 9.46
C THR A 189 2.76 -7.58 10.84
N ALA A 190 2.36 -6.32 11.06
CA ALA A 190 1.84 -5.87 12.34
C ALA A 190 0.43 -6.45 12.56
N GLY A 191 0.34 -7.51 13.35
CA GLY A 191 -0.93 -8.16 13.72
C GLY A 191 -1.59 -9.00 12.63
N VAL A 192 -0.87 -9.37 11.55
CA VAL A 192 -1.38 -10.29 10.51
C VAL A 192 -0.88 -11.69 10.80
N ASP A 193 -1.82 -12.59 11.10
CA ASP A 193 -1.61 -14.01 11.25
C ASP A 193 -0.99 -14.64 9.97
N ILE A 194 -0.14 -15.66 10.15
CA ILE A 194 0.51 -16.39 9.05
C ILE A 194 -0.53 -16.95 8.06
N GLU A 195 -1.68 -17.37 8.56
CA GLU A 195 -2.79 -17.88 7.75
C GLU A 195 -3.37 -16.81 6.82
N LEU A 196 -3.54 -15.57 7.30
CA LEU A 196 -4.01 -14.47 6.47
C LEU A 196 -3.02 -14.13 5.36
N ARG A 197 -1.71 -14.15 5.64
CA ARG A 197 -0.70 -13.97 4.59
C ARG A 197 -0.83 -15.04 3.51
N GLN A 198 -0.94 -16.32 3.91
CA GLN A 198 -1.07 -17.41 2.95
C GLN A 198 -2.37 -17.33 2.15
N SER A 199 -3.47 -16.96 2.78
CA SER A 199 -4.78 -16.79 2.13
C SER A 199 -4.76 -15.62 1.15
N LEU A 200 -4.20 -14.48 1.56
CA LEU A 200 -4.01 -13.31 0.70
C LEU A 200 -3.14 -13.65 -0.51
N TRP A 201 -2.01 -14.35 -0.29
CA TRP A 201 -1.12 -14.73 -1.39
C TRP A 201 -1.78 -15.72 -2.36
N ARG A 202 -2.53 -16.69 -1.86
CA ARG A 202 -3.29 -17.62 -2.70
C ARG A 202 -4.34 -16.88 -3.52
N PHE A 203 -5.03 -15.92 -2.91
CA PHE A 203 -6.07 -15.13 -3.57
C PHE A 203 -5.48 -14.20 -4.62
N VAL A 204 -4.44 -13.42 -4.28
CA VAL A 204 -3.77 -12.48 -5.21
C VAL A 204 -3.12 -13.21 -6.39
N ARG A 205 -2.60 -14.43 -6.21
CA ARG A 205 -2.05 -15.24 -7.32
C ARG A 205 -3.11 -15.77 -8.29
N LYS A 206 -4.39 -15.80 -7.90
CA LYS A 206 -5.50 -16.18 -8.79
C LYS A 206 -6.01 -15.00 -9.63
N LEU A 207 -5.72 -13.78 -9.20
CA LEU A 207 -6.05 -12.54 -9.91
C LEU A 207 -5.03 -12.19 -10.97
#